data_5a63ecec1a5b420a9afa6ef44ee1a4ec
#
_entry.id   5a63ecec1a5b420a9afa6ef44ee1a4ec
#
_cell.length_a   1.000
_cell.length_b   1.000
_cell.length_c   1.000
_cell.angle_alpha   90.00
_cell.angle_beta   90.00
_cell.angle_gamma   90.00
#
_symmetry.space_group_name_H-M   'P 1'
#
loop_
_entity.id
_entity.type
_entity.pdbx_description
1 polymer ?
#
loop_
_entity_poly.entity_id
_entity_poly.type
_entity_poly.pdbx_seq_one_letter_code
_entity_poly.pdbx_strand_id
1 'polypeptide(L)'
;GTIYLRARYYDPSTGRFISRDSYAGKNSDPLSLNLYTYCHNNPIFYVDPKGHSAWTKFQEAAFAVEHPFIASKIGTAKPDDANSNTISSRAARFAINSKVSYNYKKGQENEGGQRNALRHAIWSTTITRYYGKEIMKQVGYSHENLSEMLKITSDPTKWYFSDMHTADTLCDIMNNETGMKIAASGDATNMRSITLEVLEYYHTNGLYVAVEYADNLYIVQNQKLSDQEYASATYNVFFLDQNGLRGNINTVADIVRQRKKEANSP
;
A
#
# COMPACT_ATOMS: atom_id res chain seq x y z
N GLY A 1 -3.91 -28.99 -18.86
CA GLY A 1 -2.64 -28.29 -18.94
C GLY A 1 -2.30 -27.64 -17.61
N THR A 2 -1.04 -27.29 -17.41
CA THR A 2 -0.54 -26.66 -16.19
C THR A 2 -0.73 -25.15 -16.23
N ILE A 3 -0.92 -24.52 -15.09
CA ILE A 3 -1.06 -23.06 -14.93
C ILE A 3 0.24 -22.51 -14.36
N TYR A 4 0.84 -21.52 -15.03
CA TYR A 4 2.02 -20.84 -14.53
C TYR A 4 1.62 -19.76 -13.51
N LEU A 5 2.04 -19.94 -12.25
CA LEU A 5 1.81 -19.02 -11.13
C LEU A 5 3.13 -18.31 -10.72
N ARG A 6 3.83 -17.75 -11.71
CA ARG A 6 5.08 -16.99 -11.57
C ARG A 6 6.25 -17.82 -10.99
N ALA A 7 6.22 -18.23 -9.72
CA ALA A 7 7.31 -19.00 -9.13
C ALA A 7 7.25 -20.49 -9.48
N ARG A 8 6.04 -21.04 -9.68
CA ARG A 8 5.83 -22.47 -9.89
C ARG A 8 4.72 -22.75 -10.90
N TYR A 9 4.74 -23.93 -11.51
CA TYR A 9 3.63 -24.45 -12.30
C TYR A 9 2.68 -25.25 -11.43
N TYR A 10 1.40 -24.90 -11.47
CA TYR A 10 0.31 -25.63 -10.82
C TYR A 10 -0.34 -26.59 -11.80
N ASP A 11 -0.57 -27.82 -11.38
CA ASP A 11 -1.30 -28.84 -12.13
C ASP A 11 -2.71 -29.01 -11.54
N PRO A 12 -3.77 -28.52 -12.23
CA PRO A 12 -5.14 -28.67 -11.76
C PRO A 12 -5.62 -30.12 -11.68
N SER A 13 -5.01 -31.04 -12.44
CA SER A 13 -5.40 -32.46 -12.45
C SER A 13 -4.98 -33.19 -11.18
N THR A 14 -3.88 -32.77 -10.56
CA THR A 14 -3.37 -33.30 -9.30
C THR A 14 -3.66 -32.38 -8.10
N GLY A 15 -4.08 -31.15 -8.34
CA GLY A 15 -4.29 -30.14 -7.30
C GLY A 15 -3.00 -29.68 -6.62
N ARG A 16 -1.84 -29.77 -7.28
CA ARG A 16 -0.52 -29.53 -6.69
C ARG A 16 0.41 -28.74 -7.62
N PHE A 17 1.45 -28.17 -7.01
CA PHE A 17 2.59 -27.66 -7.77
C PHE A 17 3.44 -28.81 -8.33
N ILE A 18 3.98 -28.62 -9.53
CA ILE A 18 4.86 -29.61 -10.18
C ILE A 18 6.27 -29.59 -9.56
N SER A 19 6.70 -28.43 -9.07
CA SER A 19 8.01 -28.24 -8.44
C SER A 19 7.88 -27.99 -6.94
N ARG A 20 8.93 -28.39 -6.22
CA ARG A 20 9.09 -28.13 -4.78
C ARG A 20 9.10 -26.63 -4.49
N ASP A 21 8.47 -26.21 -3.37
CA ASP A 21 8.62 -24.84 -2.87
C ASP A 21 10.06 -24.58 -2.44
N SER A 22 10.55 -23.38 -2.71
CA SER A 22 11.80 -22.87 -2.15
C SER A 22 11.68 -22.58 -0.65
N TYR A 23 10.46 -22.31 -0.16
CA TYR A 23 10.16 -22.15 1.25
C TYR A 23 10.01 -23.52 1.93
N ALA A 24 10.84 -23.77 2.96
CA ALA A 24 10.92 -25.07 3.61
C ALA A 24 9.75 -25.42 4.57
N GLY A 25 8.79 -24.50 4.76
CA GLY A 25 7.70 -24.66 5.73
C GLY A 25 8.13 -24.40 7.18
N LYS A 26 7.16 -24.46 8.10
CA LYS A 26 7.37 -24.28 9.55
C LYS A 26 6.79 -25.43 10.34
N ASN A 27 7.51 -25.92 11.36
CA ASN A 27 7.00 -26.95 12.27
C ASN A 27 5.76 -26.52 13.06
N SER A 28 5.58 -25.20 13.25
CA SER A 28 4.38 -24.63 13.88
C SER A 28 3.17 -24.53 12.94
N ASP A 29 3.36 -24.75 11.64
CA ASP A 29 2.32 -24.83 10.63
C ASP A 29 2.48 -26.12 9.80
N PRO A 30 1.88 -27.24 10.25
CA PRO A 30 2.03 -28.54 9.58
C PRO A 30 1.62 -28.55 8.11
N LEU A 31 0.69 -27.68 7.68
CA LEU A 31 0.23 -27.61 6.30
C LEU A 31 1.29 -27.00 5.38
N SER A 32 2.19 -26.16 5.92
CA SER A 32 3.31 -25.57 5.18
C SER A 32 4.45 -26.56 4.91
N LEU A 33 4.50 -27.70 5.60
CA LEU A 33 5.56 -28.70 5.44
C LEU A 33 5.44 -29.52 4.15
N ASN A 34 4.27 -29.54 3.53
CA ASN A 34 4.09 -30.18 2.23
C ASN A 34 4.43 -29.18 1.12
N LEU A 35 5.64 -29.26 0.62
CA LEU A 35 6.24 -28.30 -0.31
C LEU A 35 5.66 -28.30 -1.73
N TYR A 36 4.70 -29.17 -2.01
CA TYR A 36 3.99 -29.27 -3.29
C TYR A 36 2.53 -28.83 -3.18
N THR A 37 2.08 -28.49 -1.99
CA THR A 37 0.67 -28.14 -1.74
C THR A 37 0.33 -26.80 -2.37
N TYR A 38 -0.77 -26.77 -3.12
CA TYR A 38 -1.42 -25.54 -3.56
C TYR A 38 -2.49 -25.15 -2.53
N CYS A 39 -2.41 -23.92 -2.04
CA CYS A 39 -3.42 -23.32 -1.16
C CYS A 39 -3.79 -24.18 0.06
N HIS A 40 -2.81 -24.84 0.72
CA HIS A 40 -3.05 -25.73 1.87
C HIS A 40 -4.10 -26.86 1.59
N ASN A 41 -4.19 -27.32 0.33
CA ASN A 41 -5.21 -28.25 -0.19
C ASN A 41 -6.65 -27.69 -0.13
N ASN A 42 -6.82 -26.38 -0.03
CA ASN A 42 -8.15 -25.75 0.01
C ASN A 42 -8.24 -24.56 -0.97
N PRO A 43 -8.27 -24.82 -2.30
CA PRO A 43 -8.29 -23.77 -3.33
C PRO A 43 -9.63 -23.02 -3.40
N ILE A 44 -10.65 -23.44 -2.64
CA ILE A 44 -11.92 -22.72 -2.54
C ILE A 44 -11.76 -21.46 -1.68
N PHE A 45 -10.99 -21.56 -0.59
CA PHE A 45 -10.77 -20.48 0.37
C PHE A 45 -9.46 -19.71 0.15
N TYR A 46 -8.48 -20.34 -0.51
CA TYR A 46 -7.16 -19.76 -0.70
C TYR A 46 -6.84 -19.60 -2.18
N VAL A 47 -6.05 -18.58 -2.49
CA VAL A 47 -5.48 -18.38 -3.83
C VAL A 47 -3.99 -18.12 -3.65
N ASP A 48 -3.14 -18.72 -4.46
CA ASP A 48 -1.70 -18.44 -4.51
C ASP A 48 -1.31 -17.82 -5.85
N PRO A 49 -1.45 -16.51 -6.02
CA PRO A 49 -1.20 -15.83 -7.29
C PRO A 49 0.27 -15.79 -7.69
N LYS A 50 1.17 -16.03 -6.73
CA LYS A 50 2.62 -15.91 -6.91
C LYS A 50 3.35 -17.25 -6.80
N GLY A 51 2.66 -18.32 -6.44
CA GLY A 51 3.23 -19.66 -6.28
C GLY A 51 4.06 -19.84 -5.01
N HIS A 52 3.91 -18.97 -3.99
CA HIS A 52 4.63 -19.05 -2.72
C HIS A 52 3.76 -18.85 -1.47
N SER A 53 2.55 -18.33 -1.57
CA SER A 53 1.76 -18.03 -0.37
C SER A 53 0.25 -17.97 -0.63
N ALA A 54 -0.46 -18.85 0.09
CA ALA A 54 -1.92 -18.92 0.10
C ALA A 54 -2.59 -17.94 1.08
N TRP A 55 -1.83 -17.13 1.80
CA TRP A 55 -2.24 -16.54 3.07
C TRP A 55 -2.90 -15.15 2.98
N THR A 56 -2.50 -14.32 2.05
CA THR A 56 -2.93 -12.91 2.01
C THR A 56 -4.43 -12.72 1.80
N LYS A 57 -5.05 -13.48 0.90
CA LYS A 57 -6.50 -13.35 0.65
C LYS A 57 -7.39 -13.87 1.78
N PHE A 58 -6.90 -14.80 2.57
CA PHE A 58 -7.67 -15.28 3.74
C PHE A 58 -7.76 -14.19 4.82
N GLN A 59 -6.68 -13.47 5.10
CA GLN A 59 -6.70 -12.39 6.10
C GLN A 59 -7.59 -11.22 5.63
N GLU A 60 -7.53 -10.85 4.35
CA GLU A 60 -8.42 -9.85 3.77
C GLU A 60 -9.91 -10.31 3.85
N ALA A 61 -10.17 -11.57 3.51
CA ALA A 61 -11.52 -12.14 3.58
C ALA A 61 -12.01 -12.25 5.02
N ALA A 62 -11.16 -12.67 5.96
CA ALA A 62 -11.49 -12.74 7.39
C ALA A 62 -11.79 -11.34 7.94
N PHE A 63 -10.97 -10.35 7.60
CA PHE A 63 -11.22 -8.95 7.96
C PHE A 63 -12.55 -8.44 7.37
N ALA A 64 -12.84 -8.76 6.10
CA ALA A 64 -14.09 -8.35 5.46
C ALA A 64 -15.33 -9.00 6.07
N VAL A 65 -15.21 -10.23 6.57
CA VAL A 65 -16.28 -10.92 7.31
C VAL A 65 -16.48 -10.33 8.70
N GLU A 66 -15.39 -10.04 9.41
CA GLU A 66 -15.44 -9.45 10.76
C GLU A 66 -15.86 -7.98 10.74
N HIS A 67 -15.43 -7.23 9.72
CA HIS A 67 -15.67 -5.78 9.60
C HIS A 67 -16.23 -5.39 8.22
N PRO A 68 -17.41 -5.89 7.79
CA PRO A 68 -17.88 -5.72 6.41
C PRO A 68 -18.09 -4.26 6.01
N PHE A 69 -18.56 -3.42 6.93
CA PHE A 69 -18.74 -2.00 6.67
C PHE A 69 -17.41 -1.28 6.50
N ILE A 70 -16.42 -1.54 7.37
CA ILE A 70 -15.09 -0.92 7.29
C ILE A 70 -14.37 -1.39 6.02
N ALA A 71 -14.41 -2.69 5.73
CA ALA A 71 -13.83 -3.26 4.51
C ALA A 71 -14.39 -2.61 3.24
N SER A 72 -15.71 -2.37 3.18
CA SER A 72 -16.33 -1.69 2.04
C SER A 72 -15.88 -0.22 1.92
N LYS A 73 -15.63 0.48 3.02
CA LYS A 73 -15.13 1.86 3.03
C LYS A 73 -13.65 1.96 2.65
N ILE A 74 -12.84 1.01 3.09
CA ILE A 74 -11.44 0.92 2.67
C ILE A 74 -11.37 0.56 1.19
N GLY A 75 -12.00 -0.53 0.79
CA GLY A 75 -12.17 -0.99 -0.57
C GLY A 75 -10.88 -1.20 -1.36
N THR A 76 -11.02 -1.62 -2.62
CA THR A 76 -9.89 -1.75 -3.56
C THR A 76 -9.61 -0.41 -4.24
N ALA A 77 -8.34 -0.12 -4.53
CA ALA A 77 -7.94 1.09 -5.23
C ALA A 77 -8.38 1.05 -6.71
N LYS A 78 -9.20 2.01 -7.09
CA LYS A 78 -9.66 2.28 -8.46
C LYS A 78 -9.51 3.78 -8.73
N PRO A 79 -8.27 4.29 -8.90
CA PRO A 79 -8.02 5.74 -9.02
C PRO A 79 -8.67 6.35 -10.27
N ASP A 80 -8.80 5.60 -11.34
CA ASP A 80 -9.37 6.05 -12.61
C ASP A 80 -10.91 6.11 -12.60
N ASP A 81 -11.57 5.45 -11.65
CA ASP A 81 -13.01 5.52 -11.46
C ASP A 81 -13.36 6.69 -10.51
N ALA A 82 -13.78 7.81 -11.09
CA ALA A 82 -14.17 9.00 -10.33
C ALA A 82 -15.30 8.75 -9.31
N ASN A 83 -16.14 7.73 -9.53
CA ASN A 83 -17.23 7.36 -8.65
C ASN A 83 -16.78 6.47 -7.48
N SER A 84 -15.57 5.91 -7.53
CA SER A 84 -15.01 5.11 -6.45
C SER A 84 -14.58 5.99 -5.29
N ASN A 85 -15.39 6.03 -4.22
CA ASN A 85 -15.14 6.85 -3.02
C ASN A 85 -14.51 6.07 -1.86
N THR A 86 -13.88 4.93 -2.15
CA THR A 86 -13.14 4.15 -1.15
C THR A 86 -11.88 4.88 -0.68
N ILE A 87 -11.42 4.60 0.54
CA ILE A 87 -10.18 5.20 1.07
C ILE A 87 -9.01 4.86 0.17
N SER A 88 -8.91 3.61 -0.32
CA SER A 88 -7.83 3.17 -1.20
C SER A 88 -7.82 3.93 -2.53
N SER A 89 -8.99 4.17 -3.15
CA SER A 89 -9.10 4.94 -4.40
C SER A 89 -8.73 6.41 -4.20
N ARG A 90 -9.19 7.00 -3.10
CA ARG A 90 -8.90 8.39 -2.77
C ARG A 90 -7.44 8.61 -2.44
N ALA A 91 -6.81 7.74 -1.64
CA ALA A 91 -5.37 7.79 -1.33
C ALA A 91 -4.52 7.71 -2.61
N ALA A 92 -4.87 6.79 -3.51
CA ALA A 92 -4.20 6.67 -4.80
C ALA A 92 -4.35 7.95 -5.65
N ARG A 93 -5.56 8.53 -5.73
CA ARG A 93 -5.79 9.79 -6.47
C ARG A 93 -5.01 10.97 -5.88
N PHE A 94 -4.99 11.12 -4.56
CA PHE A 94 -4.18 12.16 -3.92
C PHE A 94 -2.70 12.00 -4.24
N ALA A 95 -2.15 10.78 -4.15
CA ALA A 95 -0.77 10.50 -4.48
C ALA A 95 -0.45 10.78 -5.97
N ILE A 96 -1.32 10.37 -6.91
CA ILE A 96 -1.16 10.63 -8.35
C ILE A 96 -1.25 12.13 -8.65
N ASN A 97 -2.28 12.81 -8.13
CA ASN A 97 -2.58 14.19 -8.47
C ASN A 97 -1.72 15.22 -7.71
N SER A 98 -1.03 14.82 -6.64
CA SER A 98 0.02 15.63 -6.00
C SER A 98 1.20 15.89 -6.93
N LYS A 99 1.40 15.04 -7.95
CA LYS A 99 2.54 15.06 -8.88
C LYS A 99 3.90 14.82 -8.22
N VAL A 100 3.91 14.23 -7.04
CA VAL A 100 5.15 13.68 -6.48
C VAL A 100 5.72 12.68 -7.48
N SER A 101 7.03 12.71 -7.64
CA SER A 101 7.77 11.90 -8.59
C SER A 101 7.46 10.42 -8.43
N TYR A 102 7.43 9.69 -9.54
CA TYR A 102 7.48 8.25 -9.49
C TYR A 102 8.67 7.78 -10.33
N ASN A 103 9.44 6.86 -9.77
CA ASN A 103 10.50 6.22 -10.53
C ASN A 103 9.85 5.27 -11.53
N TYR A 104 10.07 5.56 -12.82
CA TYR A 104 9.55 4.73 -13.90
C TYR A 104 10.63 3.80 -14.40
N LYS A 105 10.55 2.53 -14.03
CA LYS A 105 11.18 1.45 -14.78
C LYS A 105 10.06 0.63 -15.41
N LYS A 106 10.12 0.37 -16.72
CA LYS A 106 9.09 -0.40 -17.44
C LYS A 106 8.85 -1.73 -16.73
N GLY A 107 7.61 -1.99 -16.31
CA GLY A 107 7.23 -3.17 -15.55
C GLY A 107 7.25 -3.01 -14.02
N GLN A 108 7.62 -1.82 -13.49
CA GLN A 108 7.67 -1.50 -12.07
C GLN A 108 6.95 -0.17 -11.76
N GLU A 109 5.94 0.16 -12.56
CA GLU A 109 5.32 1.49 -12.62
C GLU A 109 4.67 1.97 -11.32
N ASN A 110 4.46 1.09 -10.35
CA ASN A 110 3.82 1.42 -9.07
C ASN A 110 4.58 0.89 -7.86
N GLU A 111 5.81 0.44 -8.03
CA GLU A 111 6.61 -0.16 -6.97
C GLU A 111 7.76 0.75 -6.55
N GLY A 112 8.07 0.80 -5.27
CA GLY A 112 9.28 1.36 -4.67
C GLY A 112 9.41 2.88 -4.69
N GLY A 113 8.63 3.60 -5.48
CA GLY A 113 8.84 5.03 -5.72
C GLY A 113 8.18 5.94 -4.67
N GLN A 114 8.57 7.22 -4.72
CA GLN A 114 8.06 8.27 -3.83
C GLN A 114 6.53 8.39 -3.83
N ARG A 115 5.88 8.19 -4.99
CA ARG A 115 4.42 8.22 -5.11
C ARG A 115 3.77 7.05 -4.39
N ASN A 116 4.36 5.84 -4.45
CA ASN A 116 3.89 4.68 -3.72
C ASN A 116 4.01 4.90 -2.22
N ALA A 117 5.14 5.40 -1.75
CA ALA A 117 5.37 5.77 -0.37
C ALA A 117 4.31 6.76 0.16
N LEU A 118 4.04 7.82 -0.61
CA LEU A 118 3.01 8.82 -0.29
C LEU A 118 1.62 8.18 -0.22
N ARG A 119 1.26 7.30 -1.16
CA ARG A 119 -0.02 6.59 -1.18
C ARG A 119 -0.23 5.77 0.10
N HIS A 120 0.76 4.98 0.50
CA HIS A 120 0.70 4.13 1.70
C HIS A 120 0.60 4.96 2.98
N ALA A 121 1.37 6.05 3.08
CA ALA A 121 1.29 6.95 4.23
C ALA A 121 -0.08 7.64 4.35
N ILE A 122 -0.66 8.16 3.25
CA ILE A 122 -2.01 8.75 3.24
C ILE A 122 -3.06 7.72 3.63
N TRP A 123 -2.99 6.53 3.03
CA TRP A 123 -3.92 5.43 3.27
C TRP A 123 -3.91 5.00 4.73
N SER A 124 -2.74 4.73 5.28
CA SER A 124 -2.55 4.31 6.66
C SER A 124 -2.96 5.39 7.67
N THR A 125 -2.57 6.66 7.44
CA THR A 125 -2.98 7.78 8.28
C THR A 125 -4.50 7.90 8.31
N THR A 126 -5.16 7.79 7.15
CA THR A 126 -6.62 7.90 7.04
C THR A 126 -7.33 6.78 7.77
N ILE A 127 -6.93 5.52 7.55
CA ILE A 127 -7.55 4.37 8.23
C ILE A 127 -7.35 4.47 9.74
N THR A 128 -6.14 4.84 10.18
CA THR A 128 -5.82 4.96 11.60
C THR A 128 -6.72 6.02 12.27
N ARG A 129 -6.93 7.17 11.63
CA ARG A 129 -7.79 8.23 12.17
C ARG A 129 -9.26 7.89 12.20
N TYR A 130 -9.75 7.20 11.16
CA TYR A 130 -11.17 6.90 11.05
C TYR A 130 -11.58 5.66 11.85
N TYR A 131 -10.71 4.68 11.99
CA TYR A 131 -11.05 3.36 12.54
C TYR A 131 -10.12 2.87 13.64
N GLY A 132 -9.05 3.61 13.92
CA GLY A 132 -8.09 3.25 14.96
C GLY A 132 -6.90 2.41 14.46
N LYS A 133 -5.86 2.41 15.29
CA LYS A 133 -4.58 1.76 14.99
C LYS A 133 -4.69 0.25 14.83
N GLU A 134 -5.56 -0.41 15.61
CA GLU A 134 -5.72 -1.87 15.54
C GLU A 134 -6.36 -2.32 14.23
N ILE A 135 -7.36 -1.58 13.73
CA ILE A 135 -7.94 -1.81 12.41
C ILE A 135 -6.87 -1.60 11.31
N MET A 136 -6.07 -0.53 11.42
CA MET A 136 -5.00 -0.29 10.45
C MET A 136 -3.98 -1.43 10.43
N LYS A 137 -3.58 -1.97 11.58
CA LYS A 137 -2.68 -3.11 11.65
C LYS A 137 -3.27 -4.35 11.00
N GLN A 138 -4.54 -4.68 11.30
CA GLN A 138 -5.21 -5.83 10.70
C GLN A 138 -5.23 -5.72 9.17
N VAL A 139 -5.59 -4.56 8.64
CA VAL A 139 -5.67 -4.34 7.18
C VAL A 139 -4.26 -4.26 6.55
N GLY A 140 -3.34 -3.51 7.14
CA GLY A 140 -1.99 -3.34 6.62
C GLY A 140 -1.20 -4.66 6.61
N TYR A 141 -1.37 -5.49 7.66
CA TYR A 141 -0.69 -6.77 7.75
C TYR A 141 -1.34 -7.87 6.91
N SER A 142 -2.62 -7.74 6.55
CA SER A 142 -3.26 -8.67 5.62
C SER A 142 -2.81 -8.46 4.17
N HIS A 143 -2.41 -7.25 3.82
CA HIS A 143 -1.86 -6.93 2.50
C HIS A 143 -0.41 -7.37 2.34
N GLU A 144 0.37 -7.29 3.42
CA GLU A 144 1.80 -7.52 3.40
C GLU A 144 2.15 -8.81 4.18
N ASN A 145 2.99 -9.68 3.62
CA ASN A 145 3.42 -10.91 4.29
C ASN A 145 4.43 -10.61 5.41
N LEU A 146 3.94 -9.87 6.42
CA LEU A 146 4.73 -9.25 7.47
C LEU A 146 5.43 -10.26 8.38
N SER A 147 4.88 -11.48 8.53
CA SER A 147 5.39 -12.45 9.51
C SER A 147 6.83 -12.91 9.23
N GLU A 148 7.30 -12.77 8.01
CA GLU A 148 8.67 -13.09 7.63
C GLU A 148 9.59 -11.88 7.65
N MET A 149 9.10 -10.70 7.27
CA MET A 149 9.92 -9.49 7.19
C MET A 149 10.24 -8.86 8.55
N LEU A 150 9.33 -8.89 9.52
CA LEU A 150 9.57 -8.36 10.88
C LEU A 150 10.55 -9.19 11.73
N LYS A 151 10.89 -10.41 11.32
CA LYS A 151 11.90 -11.22 12.02
C LYS A 151 13.32 -10.81 11.69
N ILE A 152 13.48 -9.97 10.75
CA ILE A 152 14.75 -9.64 10.17
C ILE A 152 15.16 -8.25 10.66
N THR A 153 16.07 -8.19 11.61
CA THR A 153 16.92 -7.12 12.17
C THR A 153 16.36 -5.72 12.51
N SER A 154 17.19 -5.00 13.28
CA SER A 154 16.92 -3.69 13.86
C SER A 154 16.99 -2.50 12.89
N ASP A 155 17.45 -2.69 11.64
CA ASP A 155 17.60 -1.58 10.68
C ASP A 155 17.43 -2.09 9.24
N PRO A 156 16.19 -2.08 8.71
CA PRO A 156 15.89 -2.56 7.35
C PRO A 156 16.53 -1.73 6.24
N THR A 157 17.03 -0.52 6.53
CA THR A 157 17.69 0.32 5.52
C THR A 157 19.09 -0.17 5.14
N LYS A 158 19.63 -1.15 5.89
CA LYS A 158 20.94 -1.76 5.60
C LYS A 158 20.87 -3.03 4.78
N TRP A 159 19.70 -3.35 4.24
CA TRP A 159 19.49 -4.61 3.56
C TRP A 159 19.47 -4.48 2.05
N TYR A 160 19.95 -5.56 1.43
CA TYR A 160 19.94 -5.71 0.00
C TYR A 160 18.90 -6.76 -0.40
N PHE A 161 18.09 -6.42 -1.38
CA PHE A 161 17.03 -7.27 -1.92
C PHE A 161 17.36 -7.64 -3.35
N SER A 162 17.15 -8.90 -3.74
CA SER A 162 17.38 -9.40 -5.09
C SER A 162 16.27 -9.02 -6.08
N ASP A 163 15.18 -8.44 -5.60
CA ASP A 163 14.06 -8.00 -6.43
C ASP A 163 13.37 -6.76 -5.85
N MET A 164 12.82 -5.93 -6.74
CA MET A 164 12.12 -4.70 -6.39
C MET A 164 10.88 -4.98 -5.54
N HIS A 165 10.14 -6.03 -5.86
CA HIS A 165 8.88 -6.32 -5.18
C HIS A 165 9.07 -6.58 -3.68
N THR A 166 10.12 -7.32 -3.29
CA THR A 166 10.44 -7.55 -1.87
C THR A 166 10.86 -6.27 -1.17
N ALA A 167 11.68 -5.43 -1.85
CA ALA A 167 12.07 -4.12 -1.31
C ALA A 167 10.87 -3.18 -1.17
N ASP A 168 9.97 -3.14 -2.17
CA ASP A 168 8.73 -2.35 -2.15
C ASP A 168 7.79 -2.80 -1.02
N THR A 169 7.59 -4.11 -0.85
CA THR A 169 6.79 -4.64 0.27
C THR A 169 7.29 -4.13 1.63
N LEU A 170 8.60 -4.08 1.84
CA LEU A 170 9.15 -3.51 3.08
C LEU A 170 8.91 -2.01 3.19
N CYS A 171 9.05 -1.26 2.08
CA CYS A 171 8.71 0.17 2.06
C CYS A 171 7.25 0.40 2.43
N ASP A 172 6.33 -0.40 1.90
CA ASP A 172 4.90 -0.30 2.16
C ASP A 172 4.57 -0.52 3.64
N ILE A 173 5.18 -1.53 4.26
CA ILE A 173 5.08 -1.77 5.70
C ILE A 173 5.58 -0.57 6.51
N MET A 174 6.78 -0.07 6.19
CA MET A 174 7.41 1.05 6.92
C MET A 174 6.62 2.36 6.74
N ASN A 175 6.04 2.58 5.56
CA ASN A 175 5.20 3.74 5.29
C ASN A 175 3.82 3.61 5.96
N ASN A 176 3.29 2.39 6.10
CA ASN A 176 2.09 2.14 6.89
C ASN A 176 2.32 2.43 8.37
N GLU A 177 3.45 1.99 8.95
CA GLU A 177 3.84 2.35 10.32
C GLU A 177 4.05 3.86 10.50
N THR A 178 4.64 4.52 9.50
CA THR A 178 4.82 5.97 9.48
C THR A 178 3.47 6.70 9.45
N GLY A 179 2.52 6.23 8.64
CA GLY A 179 1.17 6.80 8.60
C GLY A 179 0.44 6.67 9.94
N MET A 180 0.61 5.56 10.67
CA MET A 180 0.07 5.43 12.04
C MET A 180 0.70 6.43 13.02
N LYS A 181 1.99 6.76 12.88
CA LYS A 181 2.66 7.80 13.68
C LYS A 181 2.12 9.19 13.36
N ILE A 182 1.95 9.53 12.07
CA ILE A 182 1.36 10.79 11.62
C ILE A 182 -0.07 10.93 12.17
N ALA A 183 -0.85 9.85 12.11
CA ALA A 183 -2.20 9.86 12.66
C ALA A 183 -2.28 10.18 14.15
N ALA A 184 -1.28 9.78 14.91
CA ALA A 184 -1.21 10.01 16.36
C ALA A 184 -0.81 11.45 16.73
N SER A 185 -0.09 12.15 15.85
CA SER A 185 0.45 13.51 16.12
C SER A 185 -0.36 14.63 15.51
N GLY A 186 -1.21 14.36 14.51
CA GLY A 186 -1.98 15.37 13.81
C GLY A 186 -3.48 15.32 14.15
N ASP A 187 -4.24 16.27 13.62
CA ASP A 187 -5.67 16.46 13.90
C ASP A 187 -6.56 16.58 12.63
N ALA A 188 -5.97 16.49 11.43
CA ALA A 188 -6.73 16.57 10.19
C ALA A 188 -7.82 15.49 10.10
N THR A 189 -9.04 15.90 9.74
CA THR A 189 -10.23 15.05 9.74
C THR A 189 -10.69 14.61 8.36
N ASN A 190 -10.14 15.19 7.30
CA ASN A 190 -10.49 14.85 5.92
C ASN A 190 -9.26 14.53 5.10
N MET A 191 -9.43 13.73 4.02
CA MET A 191 -8.30 13.19 3.28
C MET A 191 -7.41 14.25 2.61
N ARG A 192 -7.94 15.40 2.21
CA ARG A 192 -7.09 16.49 1.68
C ARG A 192 -6.18 17.05 2.77
N SER A 193 -6.72 17.36 3.94
CA SER A 193 -5.93 17.87 5.08
C SER A 193 -4.94 16.81 5.58
N ILE A 194 -5.36 15.55 5.66
CA ILE A 194 -4.46 14.41 5.96
C ILE A 194 -3.32 14.34 4.94
N THR A 195 -3.62 14.50 3.65
CA THR A 195 -2.58 14.49 2.60
C THR A 195 -1.58 15.61 2.78
N LEU A 196 -2.02 16.81 3.18
CA LEU A 196 -1.11 17.94 3.46
C LEU A 196 -0.22 17.66 4.68
N GLU A 197 -0.75 17.07 5.75
CA GLU A 197 0.06 16.64 6.90
C GLU A 197 1.08 15.55 6.52
N VAL A 198 0.68 14.60 5.69
CA VAL A 198 1.60 13.56 5.21
C VAL A 198 2.68 14.15 4.31
N LEU A 199 2.37 15.13 3.46
CA LEU A 199 3.36 15.84 2.65
C LEU A 199 4.34 16.64 3.51
N GLU A 200 3.86 17.32 4.56
CA GLU A 200 4.71 18.02 5.53
C GLU A 200 5.66 17.05 6.23
N TYR A 201 5.14 15.90 6.68
CA TYR A 201 5.97 14.85 7.28
C TYR A 201 6.99 14.31 6.28
N TYR A 202 6.59 14.08 5.04
CA TYR A 202 7.46 13.59 3.98
C TYR A 202 8.62 14.55 3.71
N HIS A 203 8.33 15.84 3.70
CA HIS A 203 9.33 16.90 3.53
C HIS A 203 10.29 16.99 4.72
N THR A 204 9.79 16.93 5.95
CA THR A 204 10.58 17.12 7.17
C THR A 204 11.32 15.88 7.64
N ASN A 205 10.67 14.71 7.58
CA ASN A 205 11.14 13.45 8.15
C ASN A 205 11.48 12.38 7.11
N GLY A 206 10.86 12.46 5.92
CA GLY A 206 11.03 11.46 4.86
C GLY A 206 10.06 10.28 4.96
N LEU A 207 9.92 9.58 3.84
CA LEU A 207 9.25 8.28 3.72
C LEU A 207 10.21 7.27 3.10
N TYR A 208 9.85 5.99 3.17
CA TYR A 208 10.71 4.91 2.70
C TYR A 208 10.43 4.58 1.24
N VAL A 209 11.49 4.46 0.47
CA VAL A 209 11.46 4.11 -0.96
C VAL A 209 12.47 3.01 -1.26
N ALA A 210 12.12 2.14 -2.21
CA ALA A 210 13.04 1.15 -2.76
C ALA A 210 13.77 1.74 -3.96
N VAL A 211 15.09 1.63 -3.98
CA VAL A 211 15.92 2.11 -5.07
C VAL A 211 16.88 1.02 -5.54
N GLU A 212 17.17 1.00 -6.83
CA GLU A 212 18.18 0.12 -7.37
C GLU A 212 19.58 0.63 -6.97
N TYR A 213 20.35 -0.23 -6.30
CA TYR A 213 21.72 0.06 -5.87
C TYR A 213 22.76 -0.42 -6.90
N ALA A 214 22.50 -1.58 -7.50
CA ALA A 214 23.32 -2.20 -8.56
C ALA A 214 22.41 -3.12 -9.39
N ASP A 215 22.93 -3.72 -10.46
CA ASP A 215 22.16 -4.62 -11.32
C ASP A 215 21.36 -5.66 -10.52
N ASN A 216 20.03 -5.52 -10.53
CA ASN A 216 19.10 -6.37 -9.81
C ASN A 216 19.32 -6.43 -8.28
N LEU A 217 19.94 -5.41 -7.70
CA LEU A 217 20.09 -5.27 -6.25
C LEU A 217 19.42 -4.00 -5.79
N TYR A 218 18.48 -4.12 -4.86
CA TYR A 218 17.63 -3.03 -4.37
C TYR A 218 17.89 -2.77 -2.90
N ILE A 219 17.78 -1.52 -2.48
CA ILE A 219 17.86 -1.11 -1.08
C ILE A 219 16.64 -0.29 -0.71
N VAL A 220 16.31 -0.31 0.57
CA VAL A 220 15.29 0.57 1.15
C VAL A 220 16.00 1.76 1.81
N GLN A 221 15.56 2.95 1.49
CA GLN A 221 16.10 4.17 2.09
C GLN A 221 15.01 5.16 2.46
N ASN A 222 15.25 5.95 3.50
CA ASN A 222 14.41 7.10 3.80
C ASN A 222 14.80 8.26 2.88
N GLN A 223 13.82 8.79 2.15
CA GLN A 223 13.98 9.98 1.30
C GLN A 223 13.06 11.08 1.77
N LYS A 224 13.49 12.32 1.66
CA LYS A 224 12.68 13.52 1.87
C LYS A 224 12.31 14.14 0.53
N LEU A 225 11.17 14.82 0.49
CA LEU A 225 10.89 15.73 -0.61
C LEU A 225 11.81 16.93 -0.51
N SER A 226 12.36 17.40 -1.64
CA SER A 226 12.98 18.71 -1.73
C SER A 226 11.96 19.82 -1.52
N ASP A 227 12.41 21.05 -1.20
CA ASP A 227 11.55 22.21 -1.04
C ASP A 227 10.68 22.44 -2.29
N GLN A 228 11.25 22.24 -3.48
CA GLN A 228 10.53 22.39 -4.75
C GLN A 228 9.46 21.33 -4.95
N GLU A 229 9.77 20.05 -4.65
CA GLU A 229 8.80 18.94 -4.75
C GLU A 229 7.67 19.12 -3.75
N TYR A 230 8.00 19.50 -2.51
CA TYR A 230 7.01 19.75 -1.46
C TYR A 230 6.08 20.92 -1.83
N ALA A 231 6.63 22.06 -2.26
CA ALA A 231 5.85 23.21 -2.69
C ALA A 231 4.94 22.86 -3.88
N SER A 232 5.46 22.14 -4.87
CA SER A 232 4.69 21.69 -6.03
C SER A 232 3.57 20.72 -5.63
N ALA A 233 3.86 19.73 -4.79
CA ALA A 233 2.88 18.75 -4.34
C ALA A 233 1.76 19.41 -3.52
N THR A 234 2.11 20.26 -2.59
CA THR A 234 1.17 21.04 -1.76
C THR A 234 0.27 21.91 -2.62
N TYR A 235 0.85 22.64 -3.58
CA TYR A 235 0.11 23.44 -4.55
C TYR A 235 -0.90 22.59 -5.33
N ASN A 236 -0.49 21.43 -5.85
CA ASN A 236 -1.39 20.54 -6.59
C ASN A 236 -2.54 20.02 -5.71
N VAL A 237 -2.24 19.55 -4.49
CA VAL A 237 -3.23 19.04 -3.53
C VAL A 237 -4.23 20.12 -3.13
N PHE A 238 -3.80 21.39 -3.07
CA PHE A 238 -4.68 22.50 -2.76
C PHE A 238 -5.88 22.61 -3.72
N PHE A 239 -5.71 22.23 -4.99
CA PHE A 239 -6.76 22.26 -6.01
C PHE A 239 -7.60 20.99 -6.12
N LEU A 240 -7.35 19.98 -5.29
CA LEU A 240 -8.13 18.75 -5.29
C LEU A 240 -9.35 18.88 -4.36
N ASP A 241 -10.42 18.19 -4.74
CA ASP A 241 -11.58 17.99 -3.87
C ASP A 241 -11.29 16.95 -2.76
N GLN A 242 -12.30 16.61 -1.95
CA GLN A 242 -12.17 15.61 -0.89
C GLN A 242 -11.97 14.18 -1.42
N ASN A 243 -12.19 13.95 -2.71
CA ASN A 243 -12.01 12.67 -3.37
C ASN A 243 -10.66 12.58 -4.12
N GLY A 244 -9.83 13.62 -4.01
CA GLY A 244 -8.55 13.70 -4.72
C GLY A 244 -8.70 13.98 -6.21
N LEU A 245 -9.85 14.47 -6.65
CA LEU A 245 -10.13 14.82 -8.03
C LEU A 245 -9.92 16.32 -8.26
N ARG A 246 -9.41 16.65 -9.44
CA ARG A 246 -9.30 18.03 -9.89
C ARG A 246 -10.60 18.40 -10.58
N GLY A 247 -11.43 19.22 -9.93
CA GLY A 247 -12.63 19.80 -10.56
C GLY A 247 -12.25 20.91 -11.54
N ASN A 248 -13.26 21.55 -12.12
CA ASN A 248 -13.11 22.79 -12.94
C ASN A 248 -12.71 23.98 -12.06
N ILE A 249 -11.66 23.83 -11.27
CA ILE A 249 -11.17 24.81 -10.30
C ILE A 249 -9.91 25.43 -10.90
N ASN A 250 -10.06 26.62 -11.47
CA ASN A 250 -8.95 27.31 -12.12
C ASN A 250 -8.55 28.59 -11.37
N THR A 251 -9.32 29.01 -10.35
CA THR A 251 -9.06 30.23 -9.60
C THR A 251 -9.18 30.01 -8.09
N VAL A 252 -8.56 30.89 -7.29
CA VAL A 252 -8.71 30.92 -5.83
C VAL A 252 -10.18 31.13 -5.42
N ALA A 253 -10.95 31.90 -6.21
CA ALA A 253 -12.38 32.08 -5.99
C ALA A 253 -13.18 30.79 -6.10
N ASP A 254 -12.82 29.92 -7.05
CA ASP A 254 -13.46 28.60 -7.21
C ASP A 254 -13.17 27.71 -6.01
N ILE A 255 -11.93 27.73 -5.49
CA ILE A 255 -11.54 27.01 -4.29
C ILE A 255 -12.36 27.47 -3.08
N VAL A 256 -12.47 28.78 -2.86
CA VAL A 256 -13.25 29.35 -1.76
C VAL A 256 -14.71 28.91 -1.85
N ARG A 257 -15.26 28.92 -3.07
CA ARG A 257 -16.64 28.52 -3.35
C ARG A 257 -16.86 27.02 -3.08
N GLN A 258 -15.92 26.17 -3.48
CA GLN A 258 -15.95 24.73 -3.23
C GLN A 258 -15.87 24.44 -1.72
N ARG A 259 -14.92 25.04 -1.01
CA ARG A 259 -14.75 24.83 0.44
C ARG A 259 -15.98 25.25 1.24
N LYS A 260 -16.66 26.34 0.84
CA LYS A 260 -17.94 26.74 1.44
C LYS A 260 -19.04 25.70 1.20
N LYS A 261 -19.07 25.05 0.01
CA LYS A 261 -20.00 23.95 -0.26
C LYS A 261 -19.70 22.72 0.59
N GLU A 262 -18.43 22.34 0.71
CA GLU A 262 -17.99 21.20 1.52
C GLU A 262 -18.30 21.40 3.02
N ALA A 263 -18.11 22.59 3.55
CA ALA A 263 -18.40 22.94 4.94
C ALA A 263 -19.90 22.95 5.27
N ASN A 264 -20.77 23.15 4.28
CA ASN A 264 -22.23 23.19 4.41
C ASN A 264 -22.91 21.88 3.98
N SER A 265 -22.15 20.85 3.63
CA SER A 265 -22.69 19.51 3.33
C SER A 265 -22.79 18.72 4.63
N PRO A 266 -23.96 18.10 4.91
CA PRO A 266 -24.21 17.36 6.15
C PRO A 266 -23.34 16.11 6.27
#